data_c53e74d3605946d53dc0a9e216e78da1
#
_entry.id   c53e74d3605946d53dc0a9e216e78da1
#
_cell.length_a   1.000
_cell.length_b   1.000
_cell.length_c   1.000
_cell.angle_alpha   90.00
_cell.angle_beta   90.00
_cell.angle_gamma   90.00
#
_symmetry.space_group_name_H-M   'P 1'
#
loop_
_entity.id
_entity.type
_entity.pdbx_description
1 polymer ?
#
loop_
_entity_poly.entity_id
_entity_poly.type
_entity_poly.pdbx_seq_one_letter_code
_entity_poly.pdbx_strand_id
1 'polypeptide(L)'
;LNLLSAVALLIWGTHIVRTGILRVYGSNLRHVIGQNMARRPLAFIAGILVTAMVQSSNATAMLVTSFVGQGLMALTPALATMLGADVGTALMARVLTFDLSWLSPLLIFLGVIFFLSRKQTRAGQLGRVGIGLGLIILALQLIVEAAAPITHACLLYTSDAARRSTLCRS
;
A
#
# COMPACT_ATOMS: atom_id res chain seq x y z
N LEU A 1 0.75 -23.25 -7.69
CA LEU A 1 1.29 -22.40 -8.75
C LEU A 1 0.56 -21.03 -8.80
N ASN A 2 -0.77 -21.00 -8.71
CA ASN A 2 -1.56 -19.76 -8.77
C ASN A 2 -1.22 -18.77 -7.64
N LEU A 3 -0.97 -19.26 -6.44
CA LEU A 3 -0.60 -18.41 -5.30
C LEU A 3 0.78 -17.76 -5.49
N LEU A 4 1.75 -18.49 -6.00
CA LEU A 4 3.08 -17.98 -6.30
C LEU A 4 3.07 -16.91 -7.40
N SER A 5 2.27 -17.12 -8.46
CA SER A 5 2.11 -16.15 -9.53
C SER A 5 1.41 -14.87 -9.05
N ALA A 6 0.40 -15.00 -8.20
CA ALA A 6 -0.30 -13.87 -7.62
C ALA A 6 0.62 -13.03 -6.70
N VAL A 7 1.44 -13.68 -5.87
CA VAL A 7 2.43 -12.99 -5.03
C VAL A 7 3.50 -12.29 -5.88
N ALA A 8 3.99 -12.93 -6.93
CA ALA A 8 4.96 -12.32 -7.84
C ALA A 8 4.37 -11.07 -8.52
N LEU A 9 3.10 -11.14 -8.92
CA LEU A 9 2.37 -10.03 -9.54
C LEU A 9 2.16 -8.87 -8.57
N LEU A 10 1.90 -9.17 -7.29
CA LEU A 10 1.79 -8.19 -6.21
C LEU A 10 3.12 -7.46 -5.98
N ILE A 11 4.22 -8.20 -5.88
CA ILE A 11 5.56 -7.64 -5.69
C ILE A 11 5.93 -6.74 -6.87
N TRP A 12 5.66 -7.19 -8.08
CA TRP A 12 5.96 -6.41 -9.28
C TRP A 12 5.09 -5.16 -9.40
N GLY A 13 3.79 -5.28 -9.12
CA GLY A 13 2.86 -4.15 -9.09
C GLY A 13 3.28 -3.07 -8.08
N THR A 14 3.62 -3.46 -6.85
CA THR A 14 4.10 -2.54 -5.81
C THR A 14 5.42 -1.88 -6.21
N HIS A 15 6.34 -2.61 -6.85
CA HIS A 15 7.60 -2.05 -7.35
C HIS A 15 7.36 -0.98 -8.42
N ILE A 16 6.45 -1.22 -9.36
CA ILE A 16 6.08 -0.25 -10.41
C ILE A 16 5.47 1.01 -9.82
N VAL A 17 4.52 0.88 -8.89
CA VAL A 17 3.86 2.01 -8.21
C VAL A 17 4.89 2.83 -7.45
N ARG A 18 5.69 2.20 -6.60
CA ARG A 18 6.74 2.86 -5.83
C ARG A 18 7.72 3.63 -6.72
N THR A 19 8.20 2.99 -7.78
CA THR A 19 9.16 3.61 -8.71
C THR A 19 8.52 4.77 -9.48
N GLY A 20 7.26 4.63 -9.91
CA GLY A 20 6.50 5.68 -10.60
C GLY A 20 6.30 6.91 -9.72
N ILE A 21 5.86 6.72 -8.49
CA ILE A 21 5.61 7.81 -7.54
C ILE A 21 6.91 8.52 -7.16
N LEU A 22 7.97 7.78 -6.83
CA LEU A 22 9.26 8.36 -6.47
C LEU A 22 9.90 9.18 -7.60
N ARG A 23 9.65 8.83 -8.86
CA ARG A 23 10.12 9.61 -10.01
C ARG A 23 9.35 10.90 -10.21
N VAL A 24 8.04 10.93 -9.91
CA VAL A 24 7.20 12.12 -10.07
C VAL A 24 7.37 13.09 -8.91
N TYR A 25 7.44 12.58 -7.69
CA TYR A 25 7.36 13.38 -6.47
C TYR A 25 8.59 13.32 -5.57
N GLY A 26 9.59 12.51 -5.87
CA GLY A 26 10.73 12.24 -4.99
C GLY A 26 11.56 13.48 -4.61
N SER A 27 11.67 14.47 -5.50
CA SER A 27 12.33 15.76 -5.19
C SER A 27 11.48 16.65 -4.29
N ASN A 28 10.17 16.68 -4.52
CA ASN A 28 9.24 17.49 -3.71
C ASN A 28 9.02 16.88 -2.32
N LEU A 29 9.11 15.57 -2.17
CA LEU A 29 8.91 14.88 -0.89
C LEU A 29 9.92 15.34 0.17
N ARG A 30 11.19 15.45 -0.20
CA ARG A 30 12.24 15.99 0.70
C ARG A 30 12.00 17.44 1.07
N HIS A 31 11.46 18.23 0.17
CA HIS A 31 11.20 19.67 0.39
C HIS A 31 9.98 19.90 1.29
N VAL A 32 8.91 19.12 1.10
CA VAL A 32 7.69 19.16 1.92
C VAL A 32 7.97 18.70 3.37
N ILE A 33 8.81 17.69 3.55
CA ILE A 33 9.19 17.20 4.87
C ILE A 33 10.13 18.18 5.59
N GLY A 34 11.01 18.90 4.86
CA GLY A 34 12.03 19.77 5.49
C GLY A 34 11.55 21.15 5.94
N GLN A 35 10.62 21.78 5.27
CA GLN A 35 10.32 23.20 5.50
C GLN A 35 9.02 23.50 6.28
N ASN A 36 8.03 22.60 6.34
CA ASN A 36 6.71 22.91 6.91
C ASN A 36 6.36 22.13 8.19
N MET A 37 7.30 21.44 8.81
CA MET A 37 7.03 20.57 9.94
C MET A 37 6.93 21.26 11.31
N ALA A 38 7.01 22.60 11.39
CA ALA A 38 6.83 23.32 12.66
C ALA A 38 5.40 23.25 13.21
N ARG A 39 4.41 22.96 12.36
CA ARG A 39 3.00 22.86 12.78
C ARG A 39 2.56 21.41 12.84
N ARG A 40 2.12 20.95 14.02
CA ARG A 40 1.65 19.55 14.29
C ARG A 40 0.65 19.02 13.25
N PRO A 41 -0.42 19.76 12.85
CA PRO A 41 -1.39 19.24 11.88
C PRO A 41 -0.79 19.05 10.48
N LEU A 42 0.15 19.90 10.07
CA LEU A 42 0.85 19.74 8.80
C LEU A 42 1.77 18.52 8.78
N ALA A 43 2.45 18.23 9.88
CA ALA A 43 3.26 17.04 10.05
C ALA A 43 2.41 15.77 9.97
N PHE A 44 1.22 15.76 10.56
CA PHE A 44 0.27 14.65 10.48
C PHE A 44 -0.20 14.40 9.03
N ILE A 45 -0.63 15.44 8.33
CA ILE A 45 -1.06 15.34 6.92
C ILE A 45 0.11 14.90 6.03
N ALA A 46 1.31 15.41 6.28
CA ALA A 46 2.51 14.99 5.56
C ALA A 46 2.80 13.50 5.78
N GLY A 47 2.62 12.99 7.01
CA GLY A 47 2.73 11.55 7.31
C GLY A 47 1.75 10.70 6.50
N ILE A 48 0.48 11.09 6.44
CA ILE A 48 -0.54 10.42 5.61
C ILE A 48 -0.12 10.39 4.14
N LEU A 49 0.25 11.55 3.58
CA LEU A 49 0.61 11.68 2.17
C LEU A 49 1.87 10.89 1.82
N VAL A 50 2.91 11.00 2.66
CA VAL A 50 4.16 10.26 2.44
C VAL A 50 3.92 8.77 2.47
N THR A 51 3.18 8.27 3.46
CA THR A 51 2.90 6.84 3.59
C THR A 51 1.98 6.33 2.47
N ALA A 52 0.97 7.11 2.07
CA ALA A 52 0.14 6.78 0.92
C ALA A 52 0.96 6.70 -0.38
N MET A 53 1.96 7.57 -0.54
CA MET A 53 2.85 7.56 -1.72
C MET A 53 3.88 6.44 -1.69
N VAL A 54 4.53 6.24 -0.54
CA VAL A 54 5.60 5.24 -0.39
C VAL A 54 5.01 3.84 -0.20
N GLN A 55 3.75 3.75 0.20
CA GLN A 55 3.03 2.50 0.52
C GLN A 55 3.77 1.64 1.57
N SER A 56 4.54 2.28 2.42
CA SER A 56 5.34 1.63 3.46
C SER A 56 5.47 2.53 4.69
N SER A 57 4.74 2.20 5.73
CA SER A 57 4.81 2.84 7.05
C SER A 57 6.22 2.71 7.65
N ASN A 58 6.85 1.54 7.49
CA ASN A 58 8.23 1.31 7.97
C ASN A 58 9.26 2.23 7.28
N ALA A 59 9.12 2.46 5.98
CA ALA A 59 10.02 3.38 5.27
C ALA A 59 9.81 4.82 5.75
N THR A 60 8.58 5.23 6.01
CA THR A 60 8.26 6.55 6.59
C THR A 60 8.86 6.67 7.99
N ALA A 61 8.76 5.62 8.83
CA ALA A 61 9.35 5.57 10.15
C ALA A 61 10.87 5.75 10.11
N MET A 62 11.55 5.02 9.24
CA MET A 62 13.01 5.14 9.08
C MET A 62 13.44 6.54 8.62
N LEU A 63 12.69 7.17 7.73
CA LEU A 63 12.96 8.55 7.30
C LEU A 63 12.78 9.53 8.46
N VAL A 64 11.68 9.42 9.21
CA VAL A 64 11.38 10.30 10.33
C VAL A 64 12.41 10.14 11.45
N THR A 65 12.76 8.91 11.83
CA THR A 65 13.80 8.65 12.85
C THR A 65 15.17 9.15 12.42
N SER A 66 15.52 9.03 11.14
CA SER A 66 16.75 9.58 10.59
C SER A 66 16.78 11.12 10.69
N PHE A 67 15.67 11.80 10.42
CA PHE A 67 15.58 13.27 10.53
C PHE A 67 15.65 13.76 11.98
N VAL A 68 15.02 13.04 12.90
CA VAL A 68 15.14 13.33 14.35
C VAL A 68 16.58 13.12 14.81
N GLY A 69 17.22 12.03 14.42
CA GLY A 69 18.61 11.74 14.76
C GLY A 69 19.62 12.76 14.23
N GLN A 70 19.32 13.40 13.10
CA GLN A 70 20.14 14.48 12.52
C GLN A 70 19.80 15.87 13.08
N GLY A 71 18.84 15.96 14.01
CA GLY A 71 18.38 17.25 14.57
C GLY A 71 17.57 18.13 13.59
N LEU A 72 17.20 17.58 12.42
CA LEU A 72 16.42 18.30 11.41
C LEU A 72 14.94 18.42 11.77
N MET A 73 14.48 17.63 12.72
CA MET A 73 13.08 17.55 13.12
C MET A 73 12.95 17.34 14.62
N ALA A 74 12.09 18.12 15.28
CA ALA A 74 11.79 17.95 16.69
C ALA A 74 10.93 16.68 16.91
N LEU A 75 10.98 16.12 18.11
CA LEU A 75 10.28 14.89 18.48
C LEU A 75 8.75 15.00 18.30
N THR A 76 8.17 16.15 18.68
CA THR A 76 6.71 16.34 18.62
C THR A 76 6.12 16.26 17.19
N PRO A 77 6.65 16.97 16.17
CA PRO A 77 6.19 16.77 14.80
C PRO A 77 6.56 15.38 14.25
N ALA A 78 7.64 14.75 14.71
CA ALA A 78 7.98 13.39 14.33
C ALA A 78 6.89 12.40 14.74
N LEU A 79 6.42 12.47 15.98
CA LEU A 79 5.31 11.64 16.47
C LEU A 79 4.01 11.91 15.69
N ALA A 80 3.72 13.17 15.38
CA ALA A 80 2.55 13.51 14.55
C ALA A 80 2.65 12.91 13.15
N THR A 81 3.83 12.88 12.55
CA THR A 81 4.06 12.25 11.23
C THR A 81 3.90 10.74 11.31
N MET A 82 4.34 10.08 12.38
CA MET A 82 4.18 8.66 12.60
C MET A 82 2.71 8.27 12.75
N LEU A 83 1.94 9.02 13.56
CA LEU A 83 0.49 8.83 13.66
C LEU A 83 -0.21 9.02 12.31
N GLY A 84 0.22 10.01 11.52
CA GLY A 84 -0.26 10.20 10.16
C GLY A 84 0.07 9.01 9.25
N ALA A 85 1.26 8.43 9.40
CA ALA A 85 1.67 7.25 8.65
C ALA A 85 0.77 6.02 8.93
N ASP A 86 0.41 5.80 10.20
CA ASP A 86 -0.47 4.69 10.59
C ASP A 86 -1.89 4.89 10.05
N VAL A 87 -2.43 6.12 10.13
CA VAL A 87 -3.72 6.46 9.51
C VAL A 87 -3.66 6.31 7.98
N GLY A 88 -2.57 6.72 7.36
CA GLY A 88 -2.35 6.55 5.90
C GLY A 88 -2.38 5.09 5.48
N THR A 89 -1.75 4.20 6.26
CA THR A 89 -1.77 2.75 6.02
C THR A 89 -3.18 2.18 6.19
N ALA A 90 -3.90 2.56 7.25
CA ALA A 90 -5.26 2.11 7.50
C ALA A 90 -6.24 2.59 6.40
N LEU A 91 -6.07 3.82 5.91
CA LEU A 91 -6.86 4.37 4.81
C LEU A 91 -6.63 3.59 3.52
N MET A 92 -5.35 3.28 3.19
CA MET A 92 -5.00 2.48 2.02
C MET A 92 -5.56 1.06 2.11
N ALA A 93 -5.49 0.43 3.29
CA ALA A 93 -6.09 -0.88 3.51
C ALA A 93 -7.61 -0.85 3.26
N ARG A 94 -8.29 0.19 3.70
CA ARG A 94 -9.73 0.38 3.45
C ARG A 94 -10.05 0.55 1.96
N VAL A 95 -9.27 1.36 1.25
CA VAL A 95 -9.44 1.56 -0.20
C VAL A 95 -9.25 0.24 -0.95
N LEU A 96 -8.27 -0.58 -0.57
CA LEU A 96 -8.01 -1.88 -1.19
C LEU A 96 -9.06 -2.95 -0.85
N THR A 97 -9.79 -2.81 0.27
CA THR A 97 -10.83 -3.75 0.70
C THR A 97 -12.18 -3.51 0.00
N PHE A 98 -12.38 -2.33 -0.60
CA PHE A 98 -13.56 -2.10 -1.45
C PHE A 98 -13.50 -3.03 -2.67
N ASP A 99 -14.64 -3.63 -3.03
CA ASP A 99 -14.81 -4.48 -4.21
C ASP A 99 -14.61 -3.66 -5.50
N LEU A 100 -13.35 -3.31 -5.75
CA LEU A 100 -12.92 -2.61 -6.96
C LEU A 100 -12.57 -3.60 -8.09
N SER A 101 -13.21 -4.78 -8.11
CA SER A 101 -12.95 -5.84 -9.08
C SER A 101 -13.07 -5.36 -10.53
N TRP A 102 -14.09 -4.53 -10.79
CA TRP A 102 -14.32 -3.92 -12.10
C TRP A 102 -13.34 -2.76 -12.43
N LEU A 103 -12.76 -2.16 -11.39
CA LEU A 103 -11.83 -1.04 -11.54
C LEU A 103 -10.43 -1.50 -11.99
N SER A 104 -10.04 -2.74 -11.65
CA SER A 104 -8.74 -3.30 -12.01
C SER A 104 -8.47 -3.28 -13.53
N PRO A 105 -9.32 -3.86 -14.38
CA PRO A 105 -9.09 -3.84 -15.84
C PRO A 105 -9.17 -2.43 -16.42
N LEU A 106 -10.00 -1.56 -15.86
CA LEU A 106 -10.13 -0.17 -16.30
C LEU A 106 -8.88 0.64 -15.96
N LEU A 107 -8.31 0.48 -14.77
CA LEU A 107 -7.05 1.11 -14.36
C LEU A 107 -5.87 0.63 -15.23
N ILE A 108 -5.81 -0.65 -15.53
CA ILE A 108 -4.77 -1.20 -16.40
C ILE A 108 -4.92 -0.62 -17.81
N PHE A 109 -6.12 -0.62 -18.37
CA PHE A 109 -6.39 -0.12 -19.72
C PHE A 109 -6.06 1.36 -19.86
N LEU A 110 -6.59 2.21 -18.96
CA LEU A 110 -6.27 3.64 -18.95
C LEU A 110 -4.79 3.89 -18.67
N GLY A 111 -4.20 3.16 -17.75
CA GLY A 111 -2.78 3.26 -17.43
C GLY A 111 -1.89 2.96 -18.64
N VAL A 112 -2.22 1.93 -19.41
CA VAL A 112 -1.49 1.55 -20.63
C VAL A 112 -1.63 2.64 -21.70
N ILE A 113 -2.83 3.19 -21.93
CA ILE A 113 -3.06 4.27 -22.88
C ILE A 113 -2.22 5.50 -22.51
N PHE A 114 -2.26 5.94 -21.23
CA PHE A 114 -1.46 7.07 -20.77
C PHE A 114 0.04 6.82 -20.85
N PHE A 115 0.48 5.61 -20.54
CA PHE A 115 1.89 5.21 -20.63
C PHE A 115 2.39 5.22 -22.08
N LEU A 116 1.60 4.67 -23.03
CA LEU A 116 1.95 4.63 -24.46
C LEU A 116 1.90 6.01 -25.11
N SER A 117 0.91 6.83 -24.75
CA SER A 117 0.72 8.16 -25.33
C SER A 117 1.82 9.16 -24.96
N ARG A 118 2.44 9.03 -23.77
CA ARG A 118 3.41 10.03 -23.27
C ARG A 118 4.54 9.41 -22.41
N LYS A 119 5.39 8.60 -23.04
CA LYS A 119 6.49 7.84 -22.37
C LYS A 119 7.48 8.67 -21.55
N GLN A 120 7.69 9.95 -21.85
CA GLN A 120 8.72 10.79 -21.21
C GLN A 120 8.17 11.90 -20.30
N THR A 121 6.85 12.06 -20.20
CA THR A 121 6.23 13.13 -19.40
C THR A 121 5.75 12.63 -18.04
N ARG A 122 5.47 13.56 -17.10
CA ARG A 122 4.86 13.26 -15.79
C ARG A 122 3.56 12.44 -15.94
N ALA A 123 2.80 12.66 -17.02
CA ALA A 123 1.60 11.90 -17.33
C ALA A 123 1.89 10.43 -17.63
N GLY A 124 2.98 10.12 -18.32
CA GLY A 124 3.40 8.73 -18.56
C GLY A 124 3.80 7.98 -17.30
N GLN A 125 4.40 8.68 -16.32
CA GLN A 125 4.72 8.10 -15.01
C GLN A 125 3.45 7.84 -14.19
N LEU A 126 2.44 8.71 -14.28
CA LEU A 126 1.11 8.49 -13.69
C LEU A 126 0.41 7.28 -14.33
N GLY A 127 0.53 7.10 -15.66
CA GLY A 127 0.06 5.91 -16.35
C GLY A 127 0.69 4.63 -15.79
N ARG A 128 1.98 4.68 -15.49
CA ARG A 128 2.72 3.58 -14.85
C ARG A 128 2.19 3.24 -13.45
N VAL A 129 1.89 4.27 -12.65
CA VAL A 129 1.25 4.10 -11.34
C VAL A 129 -0.13 3.47 -11.47
N GLY A 130 -0.93 3.89 -12.46
CA GLY A 130 -2.24 3.29 -12.75
C GLY A 130 -2.16 1.81 -13.10
N ILE A 131 -1.20 1.42 -13.96
CA ILE A 131 -0.94 0.01 -14.29
C ILE A 131 -0.57 -0.77 -13.01
N GLY A 132 0.36 -0.25 -12.21
CA GLY A 132 0.80 -0.90 -10.99
C GLY A 132 -0.32 -1.09 -9.97
N LEU A 133 -1.19 -0.08 -9.79
CA LEU A 133 -2.37 -0.19 -8.91
C LEU A 133 -3.35 -1.25 -9.44
N GLY A 134 -3.63 -1.27 -10.75
CA GLY A 134 -4.48 -2.30 -11.35
C GLY A 134 -3.92 -3.71 -11.15
N LEU A 135 -2.60 -3.89 -11.30
CA LEU A 135 -1.93 -5.16 -11.05
C LEU A 135 -1.99 -5.59 -9.58
N ILE A 136 -1.89 -4.66 -8.64
CA ILE A 136 -2.03 -4.94 -7.20
C ILE A 136 -3.44 -5.44 -6.89
N ILE A 137 -4.48 -4.77 -7.40
CA ILE A 137 -5.87 -5.17 -7.19
C ILE A 137 -6.12 -6.56 -7.78
N LEU A 138 -5.64 -6.80 -8.99
CA LEU A 138 -5.75 -8.11 -9.65
C LEU A 138 -5.02 -9.20 -8.87
N ALA A 139 -3.82 -8.93 -8.39
CA ALA A 139 -3.05 -9.86 -7.57
C ALA A 139 -3.76 -10.22 -6.27
N LEU A 140 -4.37 -9.22 -5.59
CA LEU A 140 -5.15 -9.46 -4.37
C LEU A 140 -6.37 -10.35 -4.64
N GLN A 141 -7.08 -10.15 -5.74
CA GLN A 141 -8.20 -11.01 -6.14
C GLN A 141 -7.74 -12.46 -6.36
N LEU A 142 -6.65 -12.65 -7.09
CA LEU A 142 -6.08 -13.98 -7.32
C LEU A 142 -5.62 -14.67 -6.04
N ILE A 143 -5.07 -13.90 -5.08
CA ILE A 143 -4.68 -14.44 -3.75
C ILE A 143 -5.93 -14.88 -2.99
N VAL A 144 -6.97 -14.06 -2.93
CA VAL A 144 -8.23 -14.39 -2.22
C VAL A 144 -8.88 -15.62 -2.84
N GLU A 145 -8.95 -15.70 -4.16
CA GLU A 145 -9.50 -16.84 -4.89
C GLU A 145 -8.68 -18.12 -4.67
N ALA A 146 -7.35 -18.02 -4.71
CA ALA A 146 -6.46 -19.14 -4.45
C ALA A 146 -6.46 -19.58 -2.97
N ALA A 147 -6.77 -18.68 -2.03
CA ALA A 147 -6.87 -18.99 -0.61
C ALA A 147 -8.25 -19.55 -0.19
N ALA A 148 -9.30 -19.35 -0.99
CA ALA A 148 -10.65 -19.79 -0.68
C ALA A 148 -10.74 -21.30 -0.32
N PRO A 149 -10.14 -22.24 -1.05
CA PRO A 149 -10.21 -23.66 -0.69
C PRO A 149 -9.51 -23.97 0.64
N ILE A 150 -8.47 -23.21 1.02
CA ILE A 150 -7.72 -23.41 2.27
C ILE A 150 -8.55 -22.92 3.46
N THR A 151 -9.24 -21.79 3.33
CA THR A 151 -10.08 -21.24 4.39
C THR A 151 -11.29 -22.12 4.67
N HIS A 152 -11.91 -22.69 3.65
CA HIS A 152 -13.00 -23.66 3.81
C HIS A 152 -12.53 -24.94 4.49
N ALA A 153 -11.37 -25.49 4.12
CA ALA A 153 -10.79 -26.66 4.76
C ALA A 153 -10.44 -26.40 6.24
N CYS A 154 -9.90 -25.24 6.57
CA CYS A 154 -9.57 -24.85 7.94
C CYS A 154 -10.81 -24.68 8.82
N LEU A 155 -11.89 -24.10 8.30
CA LEU A 155 -13.17 -23.95 9.01
C LEU A 155 -13.82 -25.29 9.30
N LEU A 156 -13.79 -26.23 8.35
CA LEU A 156 -14.28 -27.59 8.55
C LEU A 156 -13.47 -28.33 9.62
N TYR A 157 -12.14 -28.18 9.61
CA TYR A 157 -11.27 -28.83 10.58
C TYR A 157 -11.48 -28.29 12.01
N THR A 158 -11.66 -26.97 12.17
CA THR A 158 -11.94 -26.36 13.47
C THR A 158 -13.33 -26.71 14.00
N SER A 159 -14.34 -26.81 13.14
CA SER A 159 -15.69 -27.24 13.53
C SER A 159 -15.73 -28.72 13.96
N ASP A 160 -14.96 -29.58 13.30
CA ASP A 160 -14.84 -30.99 13.65
C ASP A 160 -14.07 -31.22 14.96
N ALA A 161 -13.01 -30.40 15.19
CA ALA A 161 -12.27 -30.41 16.45
C ALA A 161 -13.14 -29.95 17.62
N ALA A 162 -13.97 -28.92 17.42
CA ALA A 162 -14.93 -28.46 18.42
C ALA A 162 -16.01 -29.49 18.73
N ARG A 163 -16.52 -30.22 17.72
CA ARG A 163 -17.48 -31.32 17.93
C ARG A 163 -16.86 -32.48 18.70
N ARG A 164 -15.62 -32.86 18.40
CA ARG A 164 -14.92 -33.94 19.15
C ARG A 164 -14.67 -33.57 20.60
N SER A 165 -14.35 -32.33 20.90
CA SER A 165 -14.15 -31.87 22.29
C SER A 165 -15.46 -31.90 23.12
N THR A 166 -16.62 -31.72 22.51
CA THR A 166 -17.91 -31.85 23.19
C THR A 166 -18.31 -33.29 23.43
N LEU A 167 -17.96 -34.22 22.54
CA LEU A 167 -18.21 -35.67 22.67
C LEU A 167 -17.35 -36.34 23.76
N CYS A 168 -16.15 -35.82 24.02
CA CYS A 168 -15.29 -36.34 25.11
C CYS A 168 -15.67 -35.87 26.49
N ARG A 169 -16.67 -34.97 26.63
CA ARG A 169 -17.13 -34.39 27.90
C ARG A 169 -18.43 -34.99 28.43
N SER A 170 -19.06 -35.90 27.73
CA SER A 170 -20.19 -36.70 28.13
C SER A 170 -19.75 -38.12 28.54
#